data_9837634be17ea8e0510beec98ff3fedf
#
_entry.id   9837634be17ea8e0510beec98ff3fedf
#
_cell.length_a   1.000
_cell.length_b   1.000
_cell.length_c   1.000
_cell.angle_alpha   90.00
_cell.angle_beta   90.00
_cell.angle_gamma   90.00
#
_symmetry.space_group_name_H-M   'P 1'
#
loop_
_entity.id
_entity.type
_entity.pdbx_description
1 polymer ?
#
loop_
_entity_poly.entity_id
_entity_poly.type
_entity_poly.pdbx_seq_one_letter_code
_entity_poly.pdbx_strand_id
1 'polypeptide(L)'
;MKNNIDISIITVGMNHKNFLITFLDSLYNKYPPYVSFELIYVDNCSDDGSVDFVKSNYPQVKIVQNKSLFGFGENNNRGAEIAVGKYLAIMNPDLVFLENSLNSLFDFSEKLQKDVIVAPKLLNADKTFQHSVRGFITPWVFLARFLTGGNDNTKNKTVQNYLCKNISIDQTQFIDWAIGAALFIKADLYKKLNGFDPDYFLYMEDEDLCLRAWNSGNAVVYYPSSQIIHNHLRASKKIGKKMFLHFKSLFVFFLKHGIFLTSKKKNSPITLPGN
;
A
#
# COMPACT_ATOMS: atom_id res chain seq x y z
N MET A 1 15.46 -25.46 -14.29
CA MET A 1 14.18 -24.76 -14.44
C MET A 1 14.25 -23.57 -13.49
N LYS A 2 14.12 -22.32 -13.97
CA LYS A 2 13.95 -21.17 -13.06
C LYS A 2 12.62 -21.39 -12.36
N ASN A 3 12.61 -21.61 -11.05
CA ASN A 3 11.37 -21.56 -10.27
C ASN A 3 10.82 -20.15 -10.44
N ASN A 4 9.79 -20.01 -11.26
CA ASN A 4 9.09 -18.72 -11.38
C ASN A 4 8.36 -18.47 -10.06
N ILE A 5 8.76 -17.45 -9.35
CA ILE A 5 8.05 -16.99 -8.16
C ILE A 5 6.81 -16.19 -8.60
N ASP A 6 5.66 -16.52 -8.04
CA ASP A 6 4.41 -15.82 -8.36
C ASP A 6 4.32 -14.45 -7.65
N ILE A 7 4.69 -14.38 -6.38
CA ILE A 7 4.57 -13.17 -5.58
C ILE A 7 5.89 -12.85 -4.86
N SER A 8 6.41 -11.64 -5.04
CA SER A 8 7.41 -11.05 -4.15
C SER A 8 6.70 -10.13 -3.15
N ILE A 9 6.68 -10.52 -1.89
CA ILE A 9 6.15 -9.70 -0.81
C ILE A 9 7.27 -8.79 -0.33
N ILE A 10 7.03 -7.48 -0.30
CA ILE A 10 8.00 -6.48 0.16
C ILE A 10 7.44 -5.84 1.41
N THR A 11 8.19 -5.91 2.51
CA THR A 11 7.84 -5.24 3.76
C THR A 11 9.00 -4.39 4.25
N VAL A 12 8.69 -3.17 4.72
CA VAL A 12 9.68 -2.19 5.18
C VAL A 12 9.51 -1.99 6.68
N GLY A 13 10.56 -2.18 7.45
CA GLY A 13 10.52 -1.98 8.91
C GLY A 13 11.56 -0.98 9.39
N MET A 14 11.19 -0.24 10.45
CA MET A 14 12.07 0.60 11.25
C MET A 14 11.61 0.51 12.70
N ASN A 15 12.32 -0.31 13.48
CA ASN A 15 11.93 -0.61 14.87
C ASN A 15 10.51 -1.21 14.98
N HIS A 16 10.21 -2.20 14.13
CA HIS A 16 8.91 -2.83 14.04
C HIS A 16 8.92 -4.32 14.43
N LYS A 17 9.87 -4.77 15.28
CA LYS A 17 10.04 -6.18 15.67
C LYS A 17 8.73 -6.84 16.11
N ASN A 18 7.96 -6.19 16.99
CA ASN A 18 6.72 -6.77 17.52
C ASN A 18 5.65 -6.97 16.43
N PHE A 19 5.61 -6.09 15.43
CA PHE A 19 4.71 -6.24 14.28
C PHE A 19 5.19 -7.34 13.35
N LEU A 20 6.51 -7.39 13.06
CA LEU A 20 7.10 -8.42 12.21
C LEU A 20 6.85 -9.83 12.76
N ILE A 21 6.86 -10.03 14.07
CA ILE A 21 6.52 -11.32 14.69
C ILE A 21 5.12 -11.77 14.24
N THR A 22 4.12 -10.90 14.36
CA THR A 22 2.74 -11.23 14.01
C THR A 22 2.54 -11.35 12.50
N PHE A 23 3.19 -10.46 11.72
CA PHE A 23 3.17 -10.49 10.27
C PHE A 23 3.70 -11.81 9.72
N LEU A 24 4.91 -12.22 10.16
CA LEU A 24 5.58 -13.43 9.72
C LEU A 24 4.84 -14.70 10.18
N ASP A 25 4.32 -14.71 11.41
CA ASP A 25 3.51 -15.82 11.90
C ASP A 25 2.24 -15.99 11.08
N SER A 26 1.54 -14.90 10.75
CA SER A 26 0.34 -14.96 9.93
C SER A 26 0.62 -15.42 8.49
N LEU A 27 1.76 -15.03 7.92
CA LEU A 27 2.15 -15.36 6.55
C LEU A 27 2.64 -16.81 6.40
N TYR A 28 3.52 -17.26 7.31
CA TYR A 28 4.22 -18.54 7.14
C TYR A 28 3.54 -19.69 7.88
N ASN A 29 2.91 -19.42 9.02
CA ASN A 29 2.38 -20.47 9.88
C ASN A 29 0.85 -20.60 9.83
N LYS A 30 0.12 -19.47 9.80
CA LYS A 30 -1.35 -19.50 9.87
C LYS A 30 -2.03 -19.57 8.51
N TYR A 31 -1.61 -18.70 7.59
CA TYR A 31 -2.28 -18.51 6.30
C TYR A 31 -1.30 -18.43 5.13
N PRO A 32 -0.40 -19.42 4.97
CA PRO A 32 0.54 -19.42 3.85
C PRO A 32 -0.23 -19.46 2.52
N PRO A 33 0.19 -18.65 1.52
CA PRO A 33 -0.41 -18.74 0.20
C PRO A 33 -0.06 -20.07 -0.46
N TYR A 34 -0.97 -20.57 -1.32
CA TYR A 34 -0.72 -21.78 -2.11
C TYR A 34 0.20 -21.52 -3.31
N VAL A 35 0.29 -20.27 -3.77
CA VAL A 35 1.18 -19.84 -4.85
C VAL A 35 2.61 -19.68 -4.34
N SER A 36 3.58 -19.81 -5.25
CA SER A 36 4.98 -19.61 -4.89
C SER A 36 5.26 -18.17 -4.53
N PHE A 37 5.94 -17.96 -3.40
CA PHE A 37 6.27 -16.62 -2.96
C PHE A 37 7.66 -16.50 -2.33
N GLU A 38 8.16 -15.31 -2.32
CA GLU A 38 9.30 -14.88 -1.52
C GLU A 38 8.92 -13.67 -0.66
N LEU A 39 9.60 -13.52 0.46
CA LEU A 39 9.50 -12.32 1.30
C LEU A 39 10.83 -11.57 1.28
N ILE A 40 10.75 -10.28 1.06
CA ILE A 40 11.85 -9.33 1.10
C ILE A 40 11.59 -8.36 2.23
N TYR A 41 12.39 -8.42 3.28
CA TYR A 41 12.36 -7.48 4.40
C TYR A 41 13.41 -6.40 4.18
N VAL A 42 12.96 -5.16 4.03
CA VAL A 42 13.84 -3.99 3.94
C VAL A 42 13.92 -3.33 5.31
N ASP A 43 15.07 -3.47 5.95
CA ASP A 43 15.35 -2.86 7.24
C ASP A 43 15.87 -1.43 7.08
N ASN A 44 15.14 -0.46 7.61
CA ASN A 44 15.47 0.95 7.53
C ASN A 44 16.17 1.43 8.81
N CYS A 45 17.35 0.86 9.08
CA CYS A 45 18.20 1.18 10.25
C CYS A 45 17.52 0.88 11.59
N SER A 46 16.98 -0.32 11.79
CA SER A 46 16.44 -0.75 13.07
C SER A 46 17.53 -1.07 14.10
N ASP A 47 17.26 -0.79 15.37
CA ASP A 47 18.10 -1.10 16.53
C ASP A 47 17.37 -1.94 17.59
N ASP A 48 16.14 -2.41 17.28
CA ASP A 48 15.28 -3.20 18.18
C ASP A 48 15.49 -4.73 18.07
N GLY A 49 16.49 -5.18 17.29
CA GLY A 49 16.75 -6.59 17.01
C GLY A 49 15.78 -7.22 16.01
N SER A 50 15.10 -6.42 15.18
CA SER A 50 14.23 -6.90 14.08
C SER A 50 14.99 -7.80 13.12
N VAL A 51 16.18 -7.36 12.67
CA VAL A 51 16.99 -8.09 11.69
C VAL A 51 17.43 -9.45 12.23
N ASP A 52 17.93 -9.49 13.46
CA ASP A 52 18.40 -10.73 14.08
C ASP A 52 17.24 -11.71 14.29
N PHE A 53 16.07 -11.19 14.70
CA PHE A 53 14.86 -12.00 14.81
C PHE A 53 14.49 -12.66 13.48
N VAL A 54 14.48 -11.89 12.38
CA VAL A 54 14.12 -12.42 11.06
C VAL A 54 15.16 -13.43 10.59
N LYS A 55 16.46 -13.14 10.71
CA LYS A 55 17.54 -14.07 10.34
C LYS A 55 17.48 -15.41 11.07
N SER A 56 17.18 -15.36 12.38
CA SER A 56 17.18 -16.55 13.22
C SER A 56 15.95 -17.43 13.05
N ASN A 57 14.76 -16.84 12.82
CA ASN A 57 13.49 -17.57 12.80
C ASN A 57 12.96 -17.82 11.40
N TYR A 58 13.38 -17.02 10.41
CA TYR A 58 12.89 -17.08 9.03
C TYR A 58 14.07 -16.93 8.05
N PRO A 59 15.02 -17.87 8.00
CA PRO A 59 16.24 -17.79 7.19
C PRO A 59 15.97 -17.73 5.68
N GLN A 60 14.77 -18.10 5.23
CA GLN A 60 14.34 -18.00 3.83
C GLN A 60 14.00 -16.56 3.41
N VAL A 61 13.85 -15.62 4.36
CA VAL A 61 13.52 -14.21 4.07
C VAL A 61 14.76 -13.50 3.54
N LYS A 62 14.61 -12.84 2.39
CA LYS A 62 15.66 -11.96 1.87
C LYS A 62 15.67 -10.65 2.65
N ILE A 63 16.84 -10.23 3.12
CA ILE A 63 16.97 -9.00 3.92
C ILE A 63 17.81 -7.98 3.15
N VAL A 64 17.25 -6.79 2.97
CA VAL A 64 17.95 -5.58 2.51
C VAL A 64 18.15 -4.68 3.73
N GLN A 65 19.38 -4.58 4.21
CA GLN A 65 19.71 -3.78 5.39
C GLN A 65 20.32 -2.44 4.97
N ASN A 66 19.61 -1.35 5.27
CA ASN A 66 20.06 -0.01 4.93
C ASN A 66 21.16 0.49 5.90
N LYS A 67 22.09 1.28 5.37
CA LYS A 67 23.11 1.97 6.17
C LYS A 67 22.70 3.39 6.56
N SER A 68 21.62 3.92 5.98
CA SER A 68 21.05 5.24 6.25
C SER A 68 19.56 5.21 6.08
N LEU A 69 18.86 6.20 6.65
CA LEU A 69 17.41 6.31 6.57
C LEU A 69 16.96 6.76 5.17
N PHE A 70 16.05 6.00 4.60
CA PHE A 70 15.37 6.31 3.34
C PHE A 70 13.87 6.53 3.56
N GLY A 71 13.21 7.14 2.57
CA GLY A 71 11.77 7.29 2.55
C GLY A 71 11.03 5.97 2.35
N PHE A 72 9.73 5.96 2.62
CA PHE A 72 8.90 4.75 2.47
C PHE A 72 8.94 4.21 1.04
N GLY A 73 8.72 5.07 0.05
CA GLY A 73 8.73 4.67 -1.37
C GLY A 73 10.09 4.13 -1.81
N GLU A 74 11.18 4.81 -1.44
CA GLU A 74 12.53 4.38 -1.80
C GLU A 74 12.91 3.03 -1.17
N ASN A 75 12.49 2.77 0.06
CA ASN A 75 12.69 1.47 0.69
C ASN A 75 11.96 0.35 -0.06
N ASN A 76 10.72 0.58 -0.48
CA ASN A 76 9.98 -0.38 -1.30
C ASN A 76 10.64 -0.59 -2.67
N ASN A 77 11.18 0.46 -3.30
CA ASN A 77 11.94 0.33 -4.55
C ASN A 77 13.17 -0.57 -4.37
N ARG A 78 13.93 -0.42 -3.27
CA ARG A 78 15.08 -1.27 -2.94
C ARG A 78 14.68 -2.74 -2.78
N GLY A 79 13.50 -3.00 -2.18
CA GLY A 79 12.94 -4.35 -2.14
C GLY A 79 12.58 -4.86 -3.53
N ALA A 80 11.97 -4.00 -4.36
CA ALA A 80 11.56 -4.35 -5.71
C ALA A 80 12.75 -4.63 -6.66
N GLU A 81 13.91 -4.02 -6.44
CA GLU A 81 15.15 -4.25 -7.23
C GLU A 81 15.62 -5.71 -7.17
N ILE A 82 15.41 -6.41 -6.06
CA ILE A 82 15.84 -7.80 -5.87
C ILE A 82 14.68 -8.80 -5.97
N ALA A 83 13.46 -8.30 -6.19
CA ALA A 83 12.27 -9.11 -6.36
C ALA A 83 12.28 -9.84 -7.71
N VAL A 84 11.87 -11.11 -7.71
CA VAL A 84 11.81 -11.95 -8.91
C VAL A 84 10.41 -12.48 -9.20
N GLY A 85 9.42 -12.12 -8.38
CA GLY A 85 8.02 -12.52 -8.52
C GLY A 85 7.32 -11.83 -9.68
N LYS A 86 6.34 -12.50 -10.25
CA LYS A 86 5.45 -11.95 -11.28
C LYS A 86 4.66 -10.73 -10.76
N TYR A 87 4.27 -10.79 -9.49
CA TYR A 87 3.58 -9.73 -8.78
C TYR A 87 4.41 -9.24 -7.59
N LEU A 88 4.31 -7.96 -7.30
CA LEU A 88 4.81 -7.34 -6.08
C LEU A 88 3.64 -7.10 -5.13
N ALA A 89 3.75 -7.61 -3.91
CA ALA A 89 2.85 -7.33 -2.82
C ALA A 89 3.56 -6.38 -1.83
N ILE A 90 3.25 -5.08 -1.91
CA ILE A 90 3.79 -4.06 -1.01
C ILE A 90 2.94 -4.10 0.25
N MET A 91 3.53 -4.54 1.36
CA MET A 91 2.80 -4.89 2.58
C MET A 91 3.49 -4.31 3.81
N ASN A 92 2.82 -3.44 4.55
CA ASN A 92 3.37 -2.90 5.79
C ASN A 92 3.61 -4.00 6.85
N PRO A 93 4.58 -3.84 7.75
CA PRO A 93 4.91 -4.84 8.76
C PRO A 93 3.85 -5.00 9.86
N ASP A 94 2.92 -4.05 10.00
CA ASP A 94 1.80 -4.07 10.95
C ASP A 94 0.50 -4.72 10.38
N LEU A 95 0.63 -5.41 9.24
CA LEU A 95 -0.43 -6.23 8.67
C LEU A 95 -0.47 -7.62 9.31
N VAL A 96 -1.67 -8.21 9.36
CA VAL A 96 -1.90 -9.61 9.72
C VAL A 96 -2.73 -10.23 8.61
N PHE A 97 -2.17 -11.21 7.93
CA PHE A 97 -2.86 -11.93 6.87
C PHE A 97 -4.02 -12.74 7.44
N LEU A 98 -5.07 -12.85 6.65
CA LEU A 98 -6.21 -13.74 6.91
C LEU A 98 -6.21 -14.84 5.83
N GLU A 99 -7.08 -15.82 6.05
CA GLU A 99 -7.24 -16.93 5.11
C GLU A 99 -7.46 -16.43 3.68
N ASN A 100 -6.72 -16.99 2.73
CA ASN A 100 -6.79 -16.68 1.31
C ASN A 100 -6.48 -15.21 0.91
N SER A 101 -5.96 -14.37 1.80
CA SER A 101 -5.71 -12.94 1.48
C SER A 101 -4.88 -12.78 0.21
N LEU A 102 -3.70 -13.41 0.15
CA LEU A 102 -2.77 -13.30 -1.00
C LEU A 102 -3.22 -14.12 -2.20
N ASN A 103 -3.78 -15.31 -1.96
CA ASN A 103 -4.29 -16.17 -3.02
C ASN A 103 -5.39 -15.47 -3.82
N SER A 104 -6.34 -14.83 -3.14
CA SER A 104 -7.44 -14.12 -3.78
C SER A 104 -6.97 -12.90 -4.58
N LEU A 105 -5.93 -12.18 -4.13
CA LEU A 105 -5.31 -11.09 -4.90
C LEU A 105 -4.66 -11.62 -6.18
N PHE A 106 -3.93 -12.73 -6.07
CA PHE A 106 -3.28 -13.36 -7.20
C PHE A 106 -4.30 -13.85 -8.22
N ASP A 107 -5.28 -14.66 -7.80
CA ASP A 107 -6.33 -15.21 -8.66
C ASP A 107 -7.15 -14.14 -9.36
N PHE A 108 -7.48 -13.06 -8.65
CA PHE A 108 -8.18 -11.92 -9.23
C PHE A 108 -7.33 -11.25 -10.31
N SER A 109 -6.05 -10.98 -10.00
CA SER A 109 -5.16 -10.30 -10.94
C SER A 109 -4.85 -11.11 -12.18
N GLU A 110 -4.79 -12.44 -12.08
CA GLU A 110 -4.62 -13.34 -13.24
C GLU A 110 -5.83 -13.35 -14.19
N LYS A 111 -7.02 -13.05 -13.67
CA LYS A 111 -8.25 -12.98 -14.49
C LYS A 111 -8.42 -11.66 -15.23
N LEU A 112 -7.61 -10.64 -14.89
CA LEU A 112 -7.71 -9.34 -15.53
C LEU A 112 -6.97 -9.30 -16.86
N GLN A 113 -7.60 -8.69 -17.86
CA GLN A 113 -7.00 -8.51 -19.20
C GLN A 113 -5.93 -7.42 -19.25
N LYS A 114 -5.94 -6.53 -18.27
CA LYS A 114 -4.99 -5.39 -18.17
C LYS A 114 -4.36 -5.35 -16.79
N ASP A 115 -3.16 -4.83 -16.76
CA ASP A 115 -2.44 -4.63 -15.50
C ASP A 115 -3.10 -3.51 -14.70
N VAL A 116 -3.26 -3.74 -13.40
CA VAL A 116 -3.87 -2.83 -12.44
C VAL A 116 -3.08 -2.81 -11.13
N ILE A 117 -3.32 -1.80 -10.31
CA ILE A 117 -2.98 -1.85 -8.88
C ILE A 117 -4.21 -2.34 -8.13
N VAL A 118 -4.07 -3.39 -7.34
CA VAL A 118 -5.17 -3.95 -6.53
C VAL A 118 -4.92 -3.63 -5.06
N ALA A 119 -5.94 -3.08 -4.40
CA ALA A 119 -5.94 -2.82 -2.98
C ALA A 119 -6.94 -3.74 -2.26
N PRO A 120 -6.52 -4.54 -1.27
CA PRO A 120 -7.42 -5.38 -0.49
C PRO A 120 -8.29 -4.55 0.46
N LYS A 121 -9.30 -5.17 1.01
CA LYS A 121 -10.07 -4.66 2.14
C LYS A 121 -9.23 -4.70 3.41
N LEU A 122 -8.93 -3.54 3.96
CA LEU A 122 -8.27 -3.45 5.24
C LEU A 122 -9.28 -3.44 6.38
N LEU A 123 -8.95 -4.17 7.44
CA LEU A 123 -9.72 -4.24 8.67
C LEU A 123 -8.90 -3.69 9.83
N ASN A 124 -9.57 -3.09 10.80
CA ASN A 124 -8.97 -2.77 12.09
C ASN A 124 -8.71 -4.06 12.90
N ALA A 125 -7.98 -3.97 14.01
CA ALA A 125 -7.71 -5.12 14.90
C ALA A 125 -8.99 -5.80 15.43
N ASP A 126 -10.08 -5.05 15.59
CA ASP A 126 -11.41 -5.53 15.97
C ASP A 126 -12.23 -6.07 14.80
N LYS A 127 -11.60 -6.22 13.62
CA LYS A 127 -12.21 -6.65 12.35
C LYS A 127 -13.26 -5.71 11.78
N THR A 128 -13.44 -4.52 12.30
CA THR A 128 -14.23 -3.48 11.66
C THR A 128 -13.56 -2.95 10.40
N PHE A 129 -14.33 -2.43 9.44
CA PHE A 129 -13.80 -1.89 8.20
C PHE A 129 -12.87 -0.69 8.44
N GLN A 130 -11.69 -0.73 7.84
CA GLN A 130 -10.77 0.39 7.84
C GLN A 130 -10.83 1.12 6.49
N HIS A 131 -11.16 2.41 6.52
CA HIS A 131 -11.16 3.23 5.32
C HIS A 131 -9.73 3.42 4.79
N SER A 132 -9.36 2.64 3.79
CA SER A 132 -8.02 2.63 3.15
C SER A 132 -8.00 3.25 1.76
N VAL A 133 -9.17 3.48 1.16
CA VAL A 133 -9.30 4.08 -0.16
C VAL A 133 -9.66 5.57 -0.07
N ARG A 134 -9.21 6.35 -1.05
CA ARG A 134 -9.31 7.81 -1.05
C ARG A 134 -9.64 8.33 -2.44
N GLY A 135 -10.21 9.54 -2.51
CA GLY A 135 -10.17 10.41 -3.68
C GLY A 135 -8.85 11.19 -3.74
N PHE A 136 -8.50 11.76 -4.90
CA PHE A 136 -7.29 12.57 -5.01
C PHE A 136 -7.35 13.82 -4.14
N ILE A 137 -6.20 14.16 -3.52
CA ILE A 137 -6.07 15.37 -2.73
C ILE A 137 -6.14 16.61 -3.62
N THR A 138 -6.83 17.63 -3.16
CA THR A 138 -6.85 18.95 -3.78
C THR A 138 -6.64 20.01 -2.70
N PRO A 139 -6.29 21.26 -3.03
CA PRO A 139 -6.19 22.32 -2.03
C PRO A 139 -7.46 22.48 -1.19
N TRP A 140 -8.63 22.29 -1.79
CA TRP A 140 -9.92 22.35 -1.08
C TRP A 140 -10.11 21.19 -0.10
N VAL A 141 -9.72 19.98 -0.47
CA VAL A 141 -9.72 18.83 0.44
C VAL A 141 -8.74 19.06 1.57
N PHE A 142 -7.53 19.54 1.25
CA PHE A 142 -6.53 19.87 2.27
C PHE A 142 -7.04 20.92 3.26
N LEU A 143 -7.62 22.03 2.77
CA LEU A 143 -8.21 23.06 3.61
C LEU A 143 -9.35 22.52 4.49
N ALA A 144 -10.26 21.72 3.91
CA ALA A 144 -11.34 21.09 4.65
C ALA A 144 -10.82 20.13 5.73
N ARG A 145 -9.77 19.35 5.45
CA ARG A 145 -9.09 18.47 6.42
C ARG A 145 -8.46 19.28 7.56
N PHE A 146 -7.80 20.38 7.22
CA PHE A 146 -7.21 21.27 8.21
C PHE A 146 -8.27 21.89 9.14
N LEU A 147 -9.34 22.46 8.57
CA LEU A 147 -10.45 23.07 9.34
C LEU A 147 -11.21 22.07 10.22
N THR A 148 -11.23 20.79 9.84
CA THR A 148 -11.84 19.72 10.65
C THR A 148 -10.87 19.03 11.60
N GLY A 149 -9.64 19.56 11.76
CA GLY A 149 -8.62 19.00 12.64
C GLY A 149 -8.23 17.56 12.27
N GLY A 150 -8.36 17.18 11.00
CA GLY A 150 -8.12 15.81 10.52
C GLY A 150 -9.12 14.77 11.04
N ASN A 151 -10.30 15.20 11.50
CA ASN A 151 -11.33 14.30 12.01
C ASN A 151 -12.00 13.51 10.87
N ASP A 152 -11.80 12.20 10.83
CA ASP A 152 -12.39 11.30 9.83
C ASP A 152 -13.90 11.10 10.00
N ASN A 153 -14.45 11.43 11.17
CA ASN A 153 -15.89 11.33 11.47
C ASN A 153 -16.66 12.64 11.27
N THR A 154 -16.03 13.64 10.65
CA THR A 154 -16.68 14.92 10.34
C THR A 154 -17.86 14.74 9.38
N LYS A 155 -18.88 15.61 9.50
CA LYS A 155 -20.00 15.71 8.55
C LYS A 155 -19.65 16.54 7.29
N ASN A 156 -18.44 17.08 7.20
CA ASN A 156 -18.01 17.85 6.03
C ASN A 156 -17.99 16.97 4.77
N LYS A 157 -18.82 17.31 3.78
CA LYS A 157 -18.99 16.52 2.55
C LYS A 157 -17.71 16.38 1.74
N THR A 158 -16.87 17.41 1.70
CA THR A 158 -15.58 17.37 0.98
C THR A 158 -14.67 16.31 1.60
N VAL A 159 -14.59 16.28 2.93
CA VAL A 159 -13.80 15.26 3.66
C VAL A 159 -14.39 13.87 3.49
N GLN A 160 -15.71 13.72 3.57
CA GLN A 160 -16.36 12.42 3.37
C GLN A 160 -16.15 11.87 1.97
N ASN A 161 -16.23 12.72 0.94
CA ASN A 161 -15.96 12.33 -0.45
C ASN A 161 -14.50 11.93 -0.64
N TYR A 162 -13.57 12.68 -0.09
CA TYR A 162 -12.13 12.35 -0.09
C TYR A 162 -11.86 11.02 0.60
N LEU A 163 -12.48 10.76 1.74
CA LEU A 163 -12.36 9.51 2.50
C LEU A 163 -13.17 8.37 1.88
N CYS A 164 -13.83 8.58 0.75
CA CYS A 164 -14.67 7.60 0.09
C CYS A 164 -15.68 6.94 1.04
N LYS A 165 -16.33 7.73 1.93
CA LYS A 165 -17.28 7.19 2.92
C LYS A 165 -18.51 6.50 2.29
N ASN A 166 -18.82 6.80 1.03
CA ASN A 166 -19.94 6.22 0.27
C ASN A 166 -19.52 5.03 -0.60
N ILE A 167 -18.29 4.52 -0.44
CA ILE A 167 -17.85 3.33 -1.19
C ILE A 167 -18.62 2.08 -0.70
N SER A 168 -18.98 1.21 -1.63
CA SER A 168 -19.45 -0.12 -1.25
C SER A 168 -18.26 -0.92 -0.70
N ILE A 169 -18.33 -1.33 0.57
CA ILE A 169 -17.22 -2.01 1.23
C ILE A 169 -17.11 -3.50 0.86
N ASP A 170 -18.10 -4.03 0.14
CA ASP A 170 -18.20 -5.45 -0.22
C ASP A 170 -18.24 -5.70 -1.74
N GLN A 171 -18.07 -4.63 -2.54
CA GLN A 171 -18.04 -4.75 -4.01
C GLN A 171 -16.69 -4.38 -4.59
N THR A 172 -16.24 -5.17 -5.56
CA THR A 172 -15.06 -4.85 -6.38
C THR A 172 -15.35 -3.62 -7.23
N GLN A 173 -14.48 -2.60 -7.15
CA GLN A 173 -14.72 -1.35 -7.85
C GLN A 173 -13.44 -0.56 -8.11
N PHE A 174 -13.50 0.33 -9.09
CA PHE A 174 -12.44 1.29 -9.33
C PHE A 174 -12.39 2.35 -8.24
N ILE A 175 -11.17 2.71 -7.87
CA ILE A 175 -10.88 3.73 -6.85
C ILE A 175 -9.84 4.69 -7.38
N ASP A 176 -9.77 5.92 -6.88
CA ASP A 176 -8.74 6.85 -7.30
C ASP A 176 -7.37 6.43 -6.78
N TRP A 177 -7.25 6.14 -5.48
CA TRP A 177 -6.05 5.59 -4.88
C TRP A 177 -6.33 4.88 -3.55
N ALA A 178 -5.38 4.09 -3.09
CA ALA A 178 -5.39 3.42 -1.80
C ALA A 178 -4.09 3.66 -1.05
N ILE A 179 -4.15 3.65 0.28
CA ILE A 179 -2.96 3.82 1.13
C ILE A 179 -1.94 2.71 0.86
N GLY A 180 -0.66 3.07 0.88
CA GLY A 180 0.48 2.18 0.61
C GLY A 180 0.69 1.06 1.63
N ALA A 181 -0.24 0.89 2.58
CA ALA A 181 -0.16 -0.18 3.57
C ALA A 181 -0.28 -1.58 2.96
N ALA A 182 -1.11 -1.74 1.91
CA ALA A 182 -1.27 -2.99 1.18
C ALA A 182 -1.64 -2.70 -0.28
N LEU A 183 -0.69 -2.92 -1.19
CA LEU A 183 -0.87 -2.79 -2.64
C LEU A 183 -0.34 -4.04 -3.32
N PHE A 184 -1.09 -4.53 -4.30
CA PHE A 184 -0.71 -5.66 -5.14
C PHE A 184 -0.64 -5.21 -6.59
N ILE A 185 0.51 -5.38 -7.22
CA ILE A 185 0.78 -4.84 -8.55
C ILE A 185 1.66 -5.81 -9.34
N LYS A 186 1.42 -5.95 -10.63
CA LYS A 186 2.31 -6.71 -11.51
C LYS A 186 3.69 -6.07 -11.57
N ALA A 187 4.75 -6.86 -11.45
CA ALA A 187 6.12 -6.35 -11.42
C ALA A 187 6.47 -5.50 -12.66
N ASP A 188 6.01 -5.91 -13.85
CA ASP A 188 6.21 -5.15 -15.08
C ASP A 188 5.52 -3.78 -15.05
N LEU A 189 4.29 -3.70 -14.49
CA LEU A 189 3.61 -2.42 -14.33
C LEU A 189 4.36 -1.52 -13.35
N TYR A 190 4.79 -2.07 -12.19
CA TYR A 190 5.58 -1.31 -11.21
C TYR A 190 6.84 -0.72 -11.85
N LYS A 191 7.57 -1.56 -12.61
CA LYS A 191 8.76 -1.13 -13.34
C LYS A 191 8.44 -0.07 -14.41
N LYS A 192 7.36 -0.24 -15.18
CA LYS A 192 6.90 0.74 -16.19
C LYS A 192 6.57 2.09 -15.55
N LEU A 193 6.05 2.09 -14.33
CA LEU A 193 5.77 3.29 -13.54
C LEU A 193 7.02 3.87 -12.86
N ASN A 194 8.19 3.27 -13.00
CA ASN A 194 9.43 3.60 -12.29
C ASN A 194 9.32 3.49 -10.76
N GLY A 195 8.47 2.57 -10.26
CA GLY A 195 8.26 2.36 -8.85
C GLY A 195 7.63 3.57 -8.12
N PHE A 196 7.88 3.68 -6.83
CA PHE A 196 7.58 4.88 -6.06
C PHE A 196 8.55 6.01 -6.40
N ASP A 197 8.05 7.23 -6.40
CA ASP A 197 8.88 8.41 -6.65
C ASP A 197 9.68 8.79 -5.38
N PRO A 198 11.03 8.81 -5.44
CA PRO A 198 11.89 9.07 -4.28
C PRO A 198 11.85 10.52 -3.76
N ASP A 199 11.27 11.46 -4.51
CA ASP A 199 11.10 12.84 -4.04
C ASP A 199 10.14 12.93 -2.84
N TYR A 200 9.32 11.89 -2.63
CA TYR A 200 8.48 11.74 -1.45
C TYR A 200 9.21 10.92 -0.39
N PHE A 201 9.67 11.57 0.67
CA PHE A 201 10.27 10.84 1.80
C PHE A 201 9.22 10.05 2.58
N LEU A 202 8.06 10.66 2.81
CA LEU A 202 6.93 10.06 3.52
C LEU A 202 5.64 10.79 3.16
N TYR A 203 4.57 10.04 2.92
CA TYR A 203 3.26 10.49 2.45
C TYR A 203 3.26 10.96 0.99
N MET A 204 2.15 10.84 0.32
CA MET A 204 1.86 11.17 -1.08
C MET A 204 2.49 10.21 -2.12
N GLU A 205 3.47 9.38 -1.76
CA GLU A 205 4.09 8.41 -2.66
C GLU A 205 3.10 7.35 -3.18
N ASP A 206 2.14 6.95 -2.35
CA ASP A 206 1.08 6.00 -2.69
C ASP A 206 0.00 6.62 -3.59
N GLU A 207 -0.42 7.85 -3.30
CA GLU A 207 -1.32 8.60 -4.15
C GLU A 207 -0.67 8.91 -5.52
N ASP A 208 0.61 9.30 -5.52
CA ASP A 208 1.40 9.54 -6.72
C ASP A 208 1.50 8.29 -7.61
N LEU A 209 1.85 7.13 -7.04
CA LEU A 209 1.93 5.87 -7.78
C LEU A 209 0.59 5.53 -8.44
N CYS A 210 -0.51 5.64 -7.69
CA CYS A 210 -1.85 5.38 -8.21
C CYS A 210 -2.25 6.37 -9.32
N LEU A 211 -1.93 7.65 -9.16
CA LEU A 211 -2.21 8.68 -10.17
C LEU A 211 -1.41 8.43 -11.46
N ARG A 212 -0.13 8.05 -11.35
CA ARG A 212 0.70 7.69 -12.51
C ARG A 212 0.18 6.42 -13.19
N ALA A 213 -0.33 5.45 -12.44
CA ALA A 213 -1.00 4.28 -13.02
C ALA A 213 -2.20 4.71 -13.87
N TRP A 214 -3.10 5.54 -13.33
CA TRP A 214 -4.23 6.08 -14.07
C TRP A 214 -3.82 6.86 -15.32
N ASN A 215 -2.82 7.70 -15.21
CA ASN A 215 -2.34 8.52 -16.34
C ASN A 215 -1.67 7.67 -17.44
N SER A 216 -1.20 6.47 -17.11
CA SER A 216 -0.64 5.49 -18.07
C SER A 216 -1.69 4.52 -18.65
N GLY A 217 -2.99 4.74 -18.36
CA GLY A 217 -4.10 3.90 -18.83
C GLY A 217 -4.31 2.60 -18.05
N ASN A 218 -3.72 2.52 -16.84
CA ASN A 218 -3.92 1.40 -15.90
C ASN A 218 -4.80 1.85 -14.73
N ALA A 219 -5.66 0.97 -14.25
CA ALA A 219 -6.61 1.31 -13.21
C ALA A 219 -6.09 0.95 -11.80
N VAL A 220 -6.74 1.51 -10.79
CA VAL A 220 -6.62 1.11 -9.39
C VAL A 220 -7.93 0.52 -8.94
N VAL A 221 -7.89 -0.67 -8.35
CA VAL A 221 -9.07 -1.48 -8.02
C VAL A 221 -9.07 -1.79 -6.52
N TYR A 222 -10.20 -1.56 -5.89
CA TYR A 222 -10.51 -2.08 -4.56
C TYR A 222 -11.12 -3.47 -4.70
N TYR A 223 -10.52 -4.46 -4.03
CA TYR A 223 -10.92 -5.86 -4.10
C TYR A 223 -11.24 -6.41 -2.70
N PRO A 224 -12.51 -6.37 -2.26
CA PRO A 224 -12.91 -6.72 -0.89
C PRO A 224 -12.90 -8.21 -0.56
N SER A 225 -12.83 -9.10 -1.54
CA SER A 225 -12.69 -10.53 -1.29
C SER A 225 -11.34 -10.89 -0.67
N SER A 226 -10.31 -10.06 -0.88
CA SER A 226 -9.08 -10.11 -0.10
C SER A 226 -9.20 -9.23 1.13
N GLN A 227 -9.03 -9.82 2.32
CA GLN A 227 -9.13 -9.12 3.59
C GLN A 227 -7.83 -9.27 4.38
N ILE A 228 -7.34 -8.16 4.94
CA ILE A 228 -6.09 -8.12 5.72
C ILE A 228 -6.33 -7.20 6.92
N ILE A 229 -5.93 -7.62 8.12
CA ILE A 229 -5.96 -6.76 9.31
C ILE A 229 -4.76 -5.81 9.26
N HIS A 230 -4.99 -4.54 9.53
CA HIS A 230 -3.96 -3.51 9.62
C HIS A 230 -3.98 -2.87 11.01
N ASN A 231 -3.01 -3.23 11.81
CA ASN A 231 -2.84 -2.77 13.19
C ASN A 231 -2.28 -1.35 13.26
N HIS A 232 -2.92 -0.43 12.52
CA HIS A 232 -2.44 0.93 12.37
C HIS A 232 -2.34 1.68 13.70
N LEU A 233 -1.12 1.91 14.16
CA LEU A 233 -0.86 2.87 15.23
C LEU A 233 -1.00 4.28 14.67
N ARG A 234 -2.13 4.95 14.95
CA ARG A 234 -2.38 6.35 14.56
C ARG A 234 -1.38 7.31 15.20
N ALA A 235 -0.10 7.19 14.81
CA ALA A 235 1.00 8.01 15.36
C ALA A 235 1.02 9.47 14.87
N SER A 236 0.13 9.86 13.95
CA SER A 236 0.22 11.14 13.22
C SER A 236 -0.52 12.33 13.86
N LYS A 237 -1.09 12.19 15.06
CA LYS A 237 -1.86 13.30 15.69
C LYS A 237 -1.02 14.32 16.44
N LYS A 238 0.31 14.14 16.58
CA LYS A 238 1.17 15.13 17.26
C LYS A 238 1.81 16.07 16.22
N ILE A 239 1.69 17.37 16.46
CA ILE A 239 2.44 18.41 15.73
C ILE A 239 3.93 18.07 15.88
N GLY A 240 4.61 17.79 14.78
CA GLY A 240 6.01 17.39 14.80
C GLY A 240 6.59 17.16 13.40
N LYS A 241 7.78 16.57 13.35
CA LYS A 241 8.56 16.29 12.14
C LYS A 241 7.73 15.63 11.02
N LYS A 242 6.79 14.73 11.36
CA LYS A 242 5.91 14.05 10.39
C LYS A 242 4.96 15.01 9.67
N MET A 243 4.47 16.04 10.35
CA MET A 243 3.60 17.05 9.73
C MET A 243 4.37 17.89 8.71
N PHE A 244 5.59 18.29 9.03
CA PHE A 244 6.45 19.01 8.09
C PHE A 244 6.76 18.18 6.84
N LEU A 245 7.07 16.91 7.01
CA LEU A 245 7.28 15.99 5.88
C LEU A 245 6.02 15.87 5.01
N HIS A 246 4.84 15.80 5.62
CA HIS A 246 3.58 15.74 4.87
C HIS A 246 3.35 17.03 4.05
N PHE A 247 3.58 18.20 4.62
CA PHE A 247 3.50 19.47 3.87
C PHE A 247 4.49 19.53 2.71
N LYS A 248 5.75 19.10 2.95
CA LYS A 248 6.76 19.03 1.90
C LYS A 248 6.32 18.12 0.76
N SER A 249 5.87 16.91 1.08
CA SER A 249 5.41 15.93 0.08
C SER A 249 4.17 16.44 -0.66
N LEU A 250 3.22 17.07 0.03
CA LEU A 250 2.05 17.68 -0.60
C LEU A 250 2.43 18.80 -1.58
N PHE A 251 3.38 19.63 -1.22
CA PHE A 251 3.89 20.69 -2.11
C PHE A 251 4.53 20.10 -3.37
N VAL A 252 5.40 19.08 -3.20
CA VAL A 252 6.00 18.35 -4.32
C VAL A 252 4.92 17.72 -5.21
N PHE A 253 3.88 17.13 -4.61
CA PHE A 253 2.78 16.51 -5.33
C PHE A 253 2.03 17.52 -6.20
N PHE A 254 1.69 18.68 -5.66
CA PHE A 254 1.02 19.73 -6.43
C PHE A 254 1.90 20.34 -7.52
N LEU A 255 3.22 20.44 -7.30
CA LEU A 255 4.15 20.88 -8.35
C LEU A 255 4.20 19.89 -9.53
N LYS A 256 4.17 18.57 -9.23
CA LYS A 256 4.26 17.51 -10.26
C LYS A 256 2.94 17.30 -11.00
N HIS A 257 1.81 17.35 -10.29
CA HIS A 257 0.51 16.92 -10.82
C HIS A 257 -0.52 18.05 -10.96
N GLY A 258 -0.19 19.24 -10.48
CA GLY A 258 -1.13 20.37 -10.44
C GLY A 258 -2.14 20.27 -9.29
N ILE A 259 -2.97 21.30 -9.18
CA ILE A 259 -3.91 21.46 -8.06
C ILE A 259 -5.36 21.06 -8.43
N PHE A 260 -5.65 20.85 -9.71
CA PHE A 260 -6.99 20.53 -10.24
C PHE A 260 -7.09 19.05 -10.61
N LEU A 261 -6.99 18.18 -9.62
CA LEU A 261 -7.14 16.74 -9.83
C LEU A 261 -8.61 16.34 -9.80
N THR A 262 -9.00 15.53 -10.78
CA THR A 262 -10.35 14.97 -10.89
C THR A 262 -10.32 13.46 -10.71
N SER A 263 -11.39 12.89 -10.17
CA SER A 263 -11.53 11.44 -10.03
C SER A 263 -11.40 10.74 -11.38
N LYS A 264 -10.56 9.71 -11.43
CA LYS A 264 -10.29 8.89 -12.64
C LYS A 264 -11.17 7.64 -12.71
N LYS A 265 -11.69 7.17 -11.59
CA LYS A 265 -12.44 5.90 -11.48
C LYS A 265 -13.67 5.80 -12.38
N LYS A 266 -14.27 6.91 -12.76
CA LYS A 266 -15.46 6.95 -13.65
C LYS A 266 -15.14 6.62 -15.11
N ASN A 267 -13.89 6.79 -15.53
CA ASN A 267 -13.45 6.67 -16.92
C ASN A 267 -12.49 5.47 -17.08
N SER A 268 -12.70 4.40 -16.33
CA SER A 268 -11.85 3.23 -16.42
C SER A 268 -11.86 2.60 -17.81
N PRO A 269 -10.69 2.27 -18.38
CA PRO A 269 -10.58 1.63 -19.70
C PRO A 269 -10.78 0.10 -19.65
N ILE A 270 -11.13 -0.46 -18.50
CA ILE A 270 -11.29 -1.90 -18.30
C ILE A 270 -12.63 -2.25 -17.69
N THR A 271 -13.09 -3.49 -17.91
CA THR A 271 -14.26 -4.07 -17.25
C THR A 271 -13.77 -4.99 -16.12
N LEU A 272 -14.42 -4.92 -14.96
CA LEU A 272 -14.12 -5.82 -13.85
C LEU A 272 -14.86 -7.14 -14.01
N PRO A 273 -14.23 -8.29 -13.72
CA PRO A 273 -14.92 -9.57 -13.74
C PRO A 273 -15.95 -9.62 -12.61
N GLY A 274 -17.16 -10.06 -12.94
CA GLY A 274 -18.22 -10.33 -11.95
C GLY A 274 -19.10 -9.13 -11.55
N ASN A 275 -19.13 -8.08 -12.37
CA ASN A 275 -20.16 -7.04 -12.28
C ASN A 275 -21.24 -7.25 -13.32
#